data_abe82ace3488e4e05c2e9f80b705dc3e
#
_entry.id   abe82ace3488e4e05c2e9f80b705dc3e
#
_cell.length_a   1.000
_cell.length_b   1.000
_cell.length_c   1.000
_cell.angle_alpha   90.00
_cell.angle_beta   90.00
_cell.angle_gamma   90.00
#
_symmetry.space_group_name_H-M   'P 1'
#
loop_
_entity.id
_entity.type
_entity.pdbx_description
1 polymer ?
#
loop_
_entity_poly.entity_id
_entity_poly.type
_entity_poly.pdbx_seq_one_letter_code
_entity_poly.pdbx_strand_id
1 'polypeptide(L)'
;RYDYIETGSLLSIKKNVKGIVIPSEETRIAMYPLDYEEFLWAIDKLQTYELLRYSYQNFKSLGDAVNRDLMRNFRLYMLIGGMPQAVNAYLESNDFSAIDAVKRNILELYIDDFRKIDPTGRASRLFTSIPAELSRNTTRYKVGSVIENATAARLSELLMDMADSMTVNFAYHANDP
;
A
#
# COMPACT_ATOMS: atom_id res chain seq x y z
N ARG A 1 8.00 35.25 6.65
CA ARG A 1 7.08 34.20 6.24
C ARG A 1 7.86 32.92 6.19
N TYR A 2 7.36 31.85 6.81
CA TYR A 2 8.00 30.54 6.82
C TYR A 2 7.04 29.55 6.16
N ASP A 3 7.57 28.63 5.35
CA ASP A 3 6.84 27.52 4.79
C ASP A 3 7.14 26.30 5.68
N TYR A 4 6.09 25.54 6.06
CA TYR A 4 6.18 24.37 6.91
C TYR A 4 5.77 23.14 6.09
N ILE A 5 6.49 22.05 6.27
CA ILE A 5 6.13 20.75 5.71
C ILE A 5 5.99 19.78 6.88
N GLU A 6 4.80 19.21 7.01
CA GLU A 6 4.52 18.17 8.00
C GLU A 6 4.30 16.84 7.28
N THR A 7 4.82 15.75 7.85
CA THR A 7 4.64 14.41 7.31
C THR A 7 4.20 13.45 8.41
N GLY A 8 3.33 12.50 8.08
CA GLY A 8 2.90 11.49 9.04
C GLY A 8 1.93 10.49 8.44
N SER A 9 2.02 9.23 8.84
CA SER A 9 1.17 8.14 8.38
C SER A 9 -0.28 8.22 8.89
N LEU A 10 -0.51 8.91 10.02
CA LEU A 10 -1.81 8.99 10.68
C LEU A 10 -2.49 10.36 10.59
N LEU A 11 -1.92 11.29 9.82
CA LEU A 11 -2.43 12.66 9.69
C LEU A 11 -3.80 12.73 8.99
N SER A 12 -4.10 11.78 8.09
CA SER A 12 -5.37 11.73 7.35
C SER A 12 -6.54 11.19 8.18
N ILE A 13 -6.29 10.58 9.32
CA ILE A 13 -7.33 9.96 10.13
C ILE A 13 -8.16 11.06 10.83
N LYS A 14 -9.45 11.11 10.51
CA LYS A 14 -10.39 12.13 11.04
C LYS A 14 -10.38 12.24 12.57
N LYS A 15 -10.18 11.13 13.27
CA LYS A 15 -10.12 11.08 14.71
C LYS A 15 -8.95 11.89 15.29
N ASN A 16 -7.80 11.90 14.59
CA ASN A 16 -6.60 12.62 15.03
C ASN A 16 -6.68 14.12 14.75
N VAL A 17 -7.47 14.53 13.76
CA VAL A 17 -7.67 15.95 13.39
C VAL A 17 -9.01 16.52 13.87
N LYS A 18 -9.76 15.78 14.69
CA LYS A 18 -11.05 16.22 15.22
C LYS A 18 -10.87 17.45 16.10
N GLY A 19 -11.49 18.57 15.70
CA GLY A 19 -11.41 19.86 16.39
C GLY A 19 -10.22 20.73 15.99
N ILE A 20 -9.38 20.28 15.07
CA ILE A 20 -8.33 21.12 14.47
C ILE A 20 -8.96 21.88 13.28
N VAL A 21 -8.94 23.20 13.32
CA VAL A 21 -9.29 24.03 12.18
C VAL A 21 -8.09 24.06 11.24
N ILE A 22 -8.23 23.41 10.09
CA ILE A 22 -7.19 23.41 9.06
C ILE A 22 -7.20 24.77 8.38
N PRO A 23 -6.06 25.49 8.36
CA PRO A 23 -5.99 26.77 7.66
C PRO A 23 -6.28 26.59 6.17
N SER A 24 -6.93 27.57 5.57
CA SER A 24 -7.24 27.57 4.13
C SER A 24 -6.00 27.59 3.23
N GLU A 25 -4.83 27.81 3.80
CA GLU A 25 -3.53 27.89 3.12
C GLU A 25 -2.79 26.54 3.13
N GLU A 26 -3.35 25.50 3.72
CA GLU A 26 -2.76 24.15 3.73
C GLU A 26 -2.98 23.46 2.39
N THR A 27 -1.90 22.93 1.83
CA THR A 27 -1.93 22.03 0.67
C THR A 27 -1.61 20.61 1.11
N ARG A 28 -2.55 19.67 0.93
CA ARG A 28 -2.35 18.26 1.25
C ARG A 28 -1.81 17.51 0.06
N ILE A 29 -0.72 16.80 0.27
CA ILE A 29 -0.09 15.94 -0.73
C ILE A 29 -0.09 14.51 -0.18
N ALA A 30 -0.73 13.59 -0.91
CA ALA A 30 -0.67 12.17 -0.60
C ALA A 30 0.64 11.59 -1.16
N MET A 31 1.42 10.94 -0.28
CA MET A 31 2.64 10.23 -0.67
C MET A 31 2.35 8.73 -0.66
N TYR A 32 2.49 8.11 -1.83
CA TYR A 32 2.30 6.67 -2.00
C TYR A 32 3.65 5.94 -2.07
N PRO A 33 3.68 4.62 -1.84
CA PRO A 33 4.82 3.80 -2.22
C PRO A 33 5.14 3.95 -3.70
N LEU A 34 6.39 3.69 -4.08
CA LEU A 34 6.83 3.71 -5.48
C LEU A 34 5.91 2.83 -6.33
N ASP A 35 5.42 3.35 -7.44
CA ASP A 35 4.74 2.55 -8.43
C ASP A 35 5.74 1.76 -9.30
N TYR A 36 5.22 1.02 -10.30
CA TYR A 36 6.09 0.19 -11.13
C TYR A 36 7.02 1.03 -12.02
N GLU A 37 6.58 2.20 -12.48
CA GLU A 37 7.40 3.14 -13.24
C GLU A 37 8.57 3.64 -12.39
N GLU A 38 8.28 4.14 -11.19
CA GLU A 38 9.28 4.65 -10.26
C GLU A 38 10.24 3.54 -9.80
N PHE A 39 9.75 2.32 -9.62
CA PHE A 39 10.59 1.16 -9.36
C PHE A 39 11.55 0.87 -10.51
N LEU A 40 11.08 0.95 -11.77
CA LEU A 40 11.95 0.79 -12.93
C LEU A 40 13.02 1.88 -13.01
N TRP A 41 12.69 3.11 -12.61
CA TRP A 41 13.70 4.18 -12.50
C TRP A 41 14.75 3.83 -11.46
N ALA A 42 14.34 3.35 -10.30
CA ALA A 42 15.26 2.99 -9.22
C ALA A 42 16.25 1.87 -9.62
N ILE A 43 15.86 0.96 -10.52
CA ILE A 43 16.72 -0.12 -11.04
C ILE A 43 17.35 0.19 -12.40
N ASP A 44 17.43 1.47 -12.81
CA ASP A 44 18.01 1.93 -14.09
C ASP A 44 17.35 1.34 -15.35
N LYS A 45 16.02 1.17 -15.32
CA LYS A 45 15.20 0.62 -16.42
C LYS A 45 14.21 1.62 -17.01
N LEU A 46 14.50 2.91 -16.94
CA LEU A 46 13.63 3.98 -17.43
C LEU A 46 13.16 3.76 -18.87
N GLN A 47 14.08 3.43 -19.77
CA GLN A 47 13.74 3.22 -21.19
C GLN A 47 12.76 2.07 -21.43
N THR A 48 12.75 1.08 -20.53
CA THR A 48 11.84 -0.07 -20.63
C THR A 48 10.39 0.37 -20.41
N TYR A 49 10.15 1.30 -19.49
CA TYR A 49 8.81 1.83 -19.25
C TYR A 49 8.34 2.73 -20.39
N GLU A 50 9.20 3.58 -20.92
CA GLU A 50 8.87 4.41 -22.08
C GLU A 50 8.46 3.58 -23.30
N LEU A 51 9.19 2.48 -23.55
CA LEU A 51 8.86 1.54 -24.60
C LEU A 51 7.50 0.86 -24.37
N LEU A 52 7.21 0.44 -23.13
CA LEU A 52 5.92 -0.12 -22.75
C LEU A 52 4.79 0.89 -23.02
N ARG A 53 4.96 2.12 -22.57
CA ARG A 53 3.98 3.20 -22.74
C ARG A 53 3.73 3.51 -24.22
N TYR A 54 4.80 3.62 -25.00
CA TYR A 54 4.70 3.82 -26.44
C TYR A 54 3.95 2.67 -27.14
N SER A 55 4.28 1.42 -26.80
CA SER A 55 3.65 0.25 -27.38
C SER A 55 2.17 0.17 -27.04
N TYR A 56 1.79 0.46 -25.80
CA TYR A 56 0.42 0.52 -25.34
C TYR A 56 -0.39 1.59 -26.10
N GLN A 57 0.14 2.83 -26.16
CA GLN A 57 -0.52 3.94 -26.84
C GLN A 57 -0.71 3.73 -28.36
N ASN A 58 0.20 2.99 -28.98
CA ASN A 58 0.19 2.74 -30.43
C ASN A 58 -0.33 1.35 -30.80
N PHE A 59 -0.84 0.58 -29.84
CA PHE A 59 -1.32 -0.80 -30.07
C PHE A 59 -0.27 -1.69 -30.75
N LYS A 60 1.02 -1.51 -30.41
CA LYS A 60 2.13 -2.28 -30.94
C LYS A 60 2.58 -3.35 -29.98
N SER A 61 2.94 -4.52 -30.51
CA SER A 61 3.57 -5.57 -29.71
C SER A 61 4.98 -5.15 -29.27
N LEU A 62 5.32 -5.46 -28.01
CA LEU A 62 6.68 -5.31 -27.49
C LEU A 62 7.67 -6.36 -28.03
N GLY A 63 7.16 -7.45 -28.59
CA GLY A 63 7.92 -8.66 -28.91
C GLY A 63 8.28 -9.48 -27.66
N ASP A 64 8.56 -10.76 -27.88
CA ASP A 64 8.70 -11.74 -26.78
C ASP A 64 9.85 -11.44 -25.82
N ALA A 65 10.98 -10.95 -26.33
CA ALA A 65 12.17 -10.69 -25.51
C ALA A 65 11.91 -9.54 -24.51
N VAL A 66 11.36 -8.43 -25.00
CA VAL A 66 11.05 -7.26 -24.16
C VAL A 66 9.94 -7.57 -23.19
N ASN A 67 8.90 -8.28 -23.63
CA ASN A 67 7.80 -8.69 -22.76
C ASN A 67 8.28 -9.60 -21.62
N ARG A 68 9.19 -10.55 -21.89
CA ARG A 68 9.78 -11.40 -20.83
C ARG A 68 10.59 -10.59 -19.81
N ASP A 69 11.37 -9.61 -20.28
CA ASP A 69 12.13 -8.74 -19.38
C ASP A 69 11.22 -7.88 -18.50
N LEU A 70 10.21 -7.25 -19.08
CA LEU A 70 9.17 -6.52 -18.37
C LEU A 70 8.48 -7.39 -17.31
N MET A 71 8.03 -8.58 -17.68
CA MET A 71 7.35 -9.49 -16.75
C MET A 71 8.26 -10.01 -15.64
N ARG A 72 9.56 -10.18 -15.91
CA ARG A 72 10.56 -10.49 -14.87
C ARG A 72 10.68 -9.34 -13.89
N ASN A 73 10.84 -8.12 -14.37
CA ASN A 73 10.96 -6.93 -13.52
C ASN A 73 9.66 -6.64 -12.76
N PHE A 74 8.51 -6.90 -13.37
CA PHE A 74 7.22 -6.77 -12.69
C PHE A 74 7.06 -7.78 -11.53
N ARG A 75 7.47 -9.04 -11.73
CA ARG A 75 7.51 -10.04 -10.65
C ARG A 75 8.47 -9.64 -9.54
N LEU A 76 9.62 -9.06 -9.90
CA LEU A 76 10.57 -8.52 -8.95
C LEU A 76 9.94 -7.38 -8.13
N TYR A 77 9.25 -6.45 -8.80
CA TYR A 77 8.50 -5.39 -8.13
C TYR A 77 7.42 -5.94 -7.18
N MET A 78 6.66 -6.94 -7.60
CA MET A 78 5.68 -7.59 -6.72
C MET A 78 6.32 -8.25 -5.49
N LEU A 79 7.55 -8.76 -5.63
CA LEU A 79 8.28 -9.39 -4.53
C LEU A 79 8.87 -8.37 -3.57
N ILE A 80 9.48 -7.30 -4.06
CA ILE A 80 10.12 -6.25 -3.26
C ILE A 80 9.07 -5.28 -2.70
N GLY A 81 8.11 -4.89 -3.54
CA GLY A 81 7.14 -3.83 -3.26
C GLY A 81 7.68 -2.44 -3.56
N GLY A 82 6.83 -1.43 -3.34
CA GLY A 82 7.15 -0.03 -3.62
C GLY A 82 7.65 0.76 -2.40
N MET A 83 7.87 0.13 -1.24
CA MET A 83 8.38 0.86 -0.08
C MET A 83 9.84 1.24 -0.28
N PRO A 84 10.23 2.54 -0.22
CA PRO A 84 11.60 2.99 -0.52
C PRO A 84 12.68 2.26 0.27
N GLN A 85 12.44 1.95 1.54
CA GLN A 85 13.37 1.19 2.37
C GLN A 85 13.61 -0.23 1.83
N ALA A 86 12.58 -0.91 1.35
CA ALA A 86 12.70 -2.25 0.78
C ALA A 86 13.42 -2.21 -0.57
N VAL A 87 13.15 -1.19 -1.40
CA VAL A 87 13.82 -0.98 -2.68
C VAL A 87 15.30 -0.68 -2.45
N ASN A 88 15.65 0.20 -1.50
CA ASN A 88 17.04 0.49 -1.15
C ASN A 88 17.77 -0.77 -0.64
N ALA A 89 17.15 -1.55 0.24
CA ALA A 89 17.73 -2.80 0.72
C ALA A 89 18.04 -3.78 -0.44
N TYR A 90 17.18 -3.82 -1.45
CA TYR A 90 17.44 -4.60 -2.66
C TYR A 90 18.63 -4.06 -3.45
N LEU A 91 18.67 -2.74 -3.70
CA LEU A 91 19.73 -2.11 -4.47
C LEU A 91 21.12 -2.26 -3.82
N GLU A 92 21.17 -2.21 -2.49
CA GLU A 92 22.42 -2.29 -1.73
C GLU A 92 22.94 -3.73 -1.58
N SER A 93 22.04 -4.70 -1.35
CA SER A 93 22.46 -6.05 -0.97
C SER A 93 22.16 -7.13 -2.01
N ASN A 94 21.16 -6.90 -2.87
CA ASN A 94 20.57 -7.92 -3.74
C ASN A 94 20.17 -9.21 -2.95
N ASP A 95 19.89 -9.06 -1.64
CA ASP A 95 19.55 -10.14 -0.72
C ASP A 95 18.09 -10.07 -0.30
N PHE A 96 17.31 -11.07 -0.69
CA PHE A 96 15.90 -11.16 -0.34
C PHE A 96 15.63 -11.34 1.16
N SER A 97 16.59 -11.89 1.92
CA SER A 97 16.45 -11.99 3.38
C SER A 97 16.50 -10.62 4.04
N ALA A 98 17.39 -9.74 3.57
CA ALA A 98 17.47 -8.37 4.03
C ALA A 98 16.18 -7.59 3.71
N ILE A 99 15.64 -7.77 2.51
CA ILE A 99 14.38 -7.16 2.10
C ILE A 99 13.22 -7.66 2.97
N ASP A 100 13.13 -8.96 3.24
CA ASP A 100 12.08 -9.54 4.09
C ASP A 100 12.15 -8.98 5.51
N ALA A 101 13.35 -8.82 6.09
CA ALA A 101 13.54 -8.20 7.39
C ALA A 101 13.01 -6.75 7.41
N VAL A 102 13.35 -5.95 6.40
CA VAL A 102 12.85 -4.56 6.26
C VAL A 102 11.32 -4.56 6.17
N LYS A 103 10.72 -5.42 5.34
CA LYS A 103 9.27 -5.50 5.17
C LYS A 103 8.56 -5.91 6.46
N ARG A 104 9.13 -6.86 7.24
CA ARG A 104 8.59 -7.24 8.54
C ARG A 104 8.59 -6.08 9.52
N ASN A 105 9.68 -5.33 9.59
CA ASN A 105 9.75 -4.13 10.44
C ASN A 105 8.68 -3.09 10.06
N ILE A 106 8.47 -2.87 8.76
CA ILE A 106 7.40 -1.96 8.28
C ILE A 106 6.01 -2.47 8.71
N LEU A 107 5.75 -3.77 8.59
CA LEU A 107 4.46 -4.35 9.01
C LEU A 107 4.25 -4.23 10.52
N GLU A 108 5.30 -4.39 11.35
CA GLU A 108 5.23 -4.19 12.80
C GLU A 108 4.87 -2.74 13.14
N LEU A 109 5.48 -1.75 12.47
CA LEU A 109 5.12 -0.34 12.63
C LEU A 109 3.65 -0.08 12.30
N TYR A 110 3.12 -0.68 11.23
CA TYR A 110 1.69 -0.56 10.90
C TYR A 110 0.79 -1.20 11.95
N ILE A 111 1.17 -2.34 12.51
CA ILE A 111 0.43 -2.98 13.60
C ILE A 111 0.39 -2.07 14.83
N ASP A 112 1.49 -1.40 15.15
CA ASP A 112 1.55 -0.46 16.26
C ASP A 112 0.72 0.80 15.99
N ASP A 113 0.72 1.31 14.77
CA ASP A 113 -0.14 2.41 14.37
C ASP A 113 -1.63 2.04 14.47
N PHE A 114 -2.02 0.83 14.06
CA PHE A 114 -3.39 0.35 14.24
C PHE A 114 -3.78 0.19 15.72
N ARG A 115 -2.87 -0.12 16.61
CA ARG A 115 -3.13 -0.13 18.08
C ARG A 115 -3.40 1.27 18.63
N LYS A 116 -2.79 2.32 18.06
CA LYS A 116 -3.10 3.72 18.40
C LYS A 116 -4.50 4.12 17.96
N ILE A 117 -4.93 3.65 16.78
CA ILE A 117 -6.27 3.88 16.23
C ILE A 117 -7.32 3.13 17.04
N ASP A 118 -7.11 1.84 17.27
CA ASP A 118 -8.01 0.95 18.02
C ASP A 118 -7.26 0.18 19.12
N PRO A 119 -7.25 0.70 20.36
CA PRO A 119 -6.62 0.02 21.49
C PRO A 119 -7.21 -1.35 21.82
N THR A 120 -8.41 -1.69 21.31
CA THR A 120 -9.00 -3.03 21.48
C THR A 120 -8.31 -4.10 20.62
N GLY A 121 -7.46 -3.68 19.69
CA GLY A 121 -6.69 -4.55 18.80
C GLY A 121 -7.46 -5.19 17.66
N ARG A 122 -8.73 -4.76 17.40
CA ARG A 122 -9.52 -5.28 16.27
C ARG A 122 -8.91 -4.89 14.93
N ALA A 123 -8.47 -3.61 14.80
CA ALA A 123 -7.81 -3.13 13.59
C ALA A 123 -6.56 -3.95 13.28
N SER A 124 -5.69 -4.17 14.26
CA SER A 124 -4.48 -4.98 14.08
C SER A 124 -4.80 -6.42 13.67
N ARG A 125 -5.84 -7.04 14.27
CA ARG A 125 -6.27 -8.41 13.89
C ARG A 125 -6.82 -8.46 12.48
N LEU A 126 -7.62 -7.47 12.06
CA LEU A 126 -8.13 -7.38 10.70
C LEU A 126 -6.98 -7.23 9.70
N PHE A 127 -6.01 -6.36 9.99
CA PHE A 127 -4.84 -6.16 9.14
C PHE A 127 -3.99 -7.42 9.01
N THR A 128 -3.62 -8.05 10.11
CA THR A 128 -2.75 -9.24 10.09
C THR A 128 -3.39 -10.46 9.47
N SER A 129 -4.73 -10.54 9.42
CA SER A 129 -5.45 -11.65 8.79
C SER A 129 -5.62 -11.50 7.27
N ILE A 130 -5.29 -10.34 6.66
CA ILE A 130 -5.47 -10.09 5.23
C ILE A 130 -4.86 -11.21 4.36
N PRO A 131 -3.59 -11.63 4.55
CA PRO A 131 -3.00 -12.67 3.71
C PRO A 131 -3.74 -14.01 3.81
N ALA A 132 -4.14 -14.39 5.02
CA ALA A 132 -4.88 -15.64 5.26
C ALA A 132 -6.28 -15.61 4.64
N GLU A 133 -6.98 -14.49 4.74
CA GLU A 133 -8.32 -14.34 4.13
C GLU A 133 -8.25 -14.28 2.60
N LEU A 134 -7.25 -13.60 2.02
CA LEU A 134 -7.07 -13.55 0.57
C LEU A 134 -6.57 -14.87 -0.03
N SER A 135 -5.89 -15.72 0.75
CA SER A 135 -5.46 -17.06 0.30
C SER A 135 -6.58 -18.09 0.27
N ARG A 136 -7.72 -17.80 0.90
CA ARG A 136 -8.90 -18.67 0.83
C ARG A 136 -9.52 -18.58 -0.56
N ASN A 137 -10.11 -19.66 -1.05
CA ASN A 137 -10.87 -19.69 -2.31
C ASN A 137 -12.21 -18.94 -2.17
N THR A 138 -12.20 -17.76 -1.55
CA THR A 138 -13.36 -16.89 -1.36
C THR A 138 -13.09 -15.55 -2.04
N THR A 139 -14.12 -15.03 -2.69
CA THR A 139 -14.06 -13.75 -3.41
C THR A 139 -14.15 -12.52 -2.52
N ARG A 140 -14.32 -12.70 -1.20
CA ARG A 140 -14.53 -11.60 -0.26
C ARG A 140 -13.80 -11.83 1.05
N TYR A 141 -13.20 -10.75 1.58
CA TYR A 141 -12.71 -10.72 2.95
C TYR A 141 -13.88 -10.80 3.94
N LYS A 142 -13.84 -11.78 4.85
CA LYS A 142 -14.92 -11.98 5.84
C LYS A 142 -14.52 -11.45 7.20
N VAL A 143 -15.01 -10.29 7.57
CA VAL A 143 -14.76 -9.68 8.89
C VAL A 143 -15.15 -10.60 10.05
N GLY A 144 -16.28 -11.32 9.92
CA GLY A 144 -16.79 -12.24 10.94
C GLY A 144 -15.95 -13.49 11.17
N SER A 145 -15.03 -13.84 10.23
CA SER A 145 -14.08 -14.95 10.44
C SER A 145 -12.88 -14.55 11.32
N VAL A 146 -12.63 -13.24 11.45
CA VAL A 146 -11.50 -12.68 12.20
C VAL A 146 -11.98 -12.17 13.58
N ILE A 147 -13.15 -11.56 13.61
CA ILE A 147 -13.76 -11.00 14.83
C ILE A 147 -15.13 -11.62 15.00
N GLU A 148 -15.26 -12.40 16.04
CA GLU A 148 -16.51 -13.11 16.34
C GLU A 148 -17.70 -12.17 16.43
N ASN A 149 -18.82 -12.55 15.81
CA ASN A 149 -20.07 -11.77 15.77
C ASN A 149 -19.95 -10.37 15.15
N ALA A 150 -18.85 -10.06 14.43
CA ALA A 150 -18.69 -8.79 13.75
C ALA A 150 -19.23 -8.84 12.32
N THR A 151 -19.79 -7.71 11.91
CA THR A 151 -20.17 -7.44 10.52
C THR A 151 -19.46 -6.19 10.02
N ALA A 152 -19.28 -6.04 8.72
CA ALA A 152 -18.67 -4.83 8.14
C ALA A 152 -19.44 -3.56 8.55
N ALA A 153 -20.77 -3.63 8.61
CA ALA A 153 -21.61 -2.50 9.06
C ALA A 153 -21.34 -2.09 10.52
N ARG A 154 -21.09 -3.05 11.42
CA ARG A 154 -20.78 -2.76 12.83
C ARG A 154 -19.36 -2.21 13.02
N LEU A 155 -18.47 -2.47 12.09
CA LEU A 155 -17.08 -2.00 12.13
C LEU A 155 -16.81 -0.91 11.09
N SER A 156 -17.85 -0.30 10.51
CA SER A 156 -17.70 0.68 9.42
C SER A 156 -16.77 1.84 9.78
N GLU A 157 -16.89 2.40 10.98
CA GLU A 157 -16.01 3.49 11.45
C GLU A 157 -14.55 3.02 11.52
N LEU A 158 -14.29 1.85 12.10
CA LEU A 158 -12.96 1.27 12.18
C LEU A 158 -12.37 0.98 10.80
N LEU A 159 -13.19 0.44 9.88
CA LEU A 159 -12.76 0.19 8.51
C LEU A 159 -12.45 1.50 7.75
N MET A 160 -13.23 2.56 8.00
CA MET A 160 -12.94 3.89 7.46
C MET A 160 -11.62 4.44 8.00
N ASP A 161 -11.37 4.35 9.32
CA ASP A 161 -10.10 4.76 9.91
C ASP A 161 -8.90 4.00 9.30
N MET A 162 -9.06 2.69 9.04
CA MET A 162 -8.05 1.87 8.36
C MET A 162 -7.82 2.30 6.91
N ALA A 163 -8.88 2.69 6.18
CA ALA A 163 -8.77 3.23 4.83
C ALA A 163 -8.10 4.61 4.83
N ASP A 164 -8.52 5.49 5.73
CA ASP A 164 -7.98 6.85 5.87
C ASP A 164 -6.48 6.85 6.27
N SER A 165 -6.00 5.77 6.90
CA SER A 165 -4.57 5.58 7.16
C SER A 165 -3.74 5.29 5.90
N MET A 166 -4.38 5.08 4.75
CA MET A 166 -3.76 4.69 3.46
C MET A 166 -2.91 3.40 3.52
N THR A 167 -3.05 2.61 4.59
CA THR A 167 -2.33 1.34 4.77
C THR A 167 -3.06 0.17 4.12
N VAL A 168 -4.39 0.28 4.00
CA VAL A 168 -5.27 -0.75 3.44
C VAL A 168 -6.15 -0.15 2.36
N ASN A 169 -6.20 -0.81 1.20
CA ASN A 169 -7.11 -0.47 0.13
C ASN A 169 -8.35 -1.37 0.17
N PHE A 170 -9.54 -0.77 0.14
CA PHE A 170 -10.81 -1.50 0.05
C PHE A 170 -11.29 -1.56 -1.40
N ALA A 171 -11.48 -2.77 -1.90
CA ALA A 171 -12.12 -3.01 -3.19
C ALA A 171 -13.55 -3.51 -2.96
N TYR A 172 -14.50 -2.82 -3.52
CA TYR A 172 -15.92 -3.16 -3.44
C TYR A 172 -16.38 -3.83 -4.75
N HIS A 173 -17.33 -4.74 -4.63
CA HIS A 173 -17.96 -5.31 -5.82
C HIS A 173 -18.82 -4.24 -6.51
N ALA A 174 -18.80 -4.18 -7.83
CA ALA A 174 -19.49 -3.14 -8.60
C ALA A 174 -21.02 -3.07 -8.32
N ASN A 175 -21.64 -4.18 -7.94
CA ASN A 175 -23.07 -4.27 -7.64
C ASN A 175 -23.38 -4.27 -6.12
N ASP A 176 -22.41 -4.00 -5.27
CA ASP A 176 -22.54 -4.03 -3.81
C ASP A 176 -21.69 -2.88 -3.23
N PRO A 177 -22.16 -1.63 -3.40
CA PRO A 177 -21.45 -0.42 -2.99
C PRO A 177 -21.41 -0.25 -1.47
#